data_4f2ae302c52093d60e60920302da63b2
#
_entry.id   4f2ae302c52093d60e60920302da63b2
#
_cell.length_a   1.000
_cell.length_b   1.000
_cell.length_c   1.000
_cell.angle_alpha   90.00
_cell.angle_beta   90.00
_cell.angle_gamma   90.00
#
_symmetry.space_group_name_H-M   'P 1'
#
loop_
_entity.id
_entity.type
_entity.pdbx_description
1 polymer ?
#
loop_
_entity_poly.entity_id
_entity_poly.type
_entity_poly.pdbx_seq_one_letter_code
_entity_poly.pdbx_strand_id
1 'polypeptide(L)'
;MSVDISSGISGDTGKVLGCAVKSDATVTFGGPKAGHLLYPGKEYAGRLYVEKIGFFDSVLKKHAGGFTYDRKDLERLPGRFADSHKGTYGKVLIIAGNETMSGAAYFSAKSALRMGSGLVKVISCEANRPILQSMLPEVLFGTYEDVKDALEWCDCILFGPGMGVSERTKELLEEVLQRGTKPLLLDADGL
;
A
#
# COMPACT_ATOMS: atom_id res chain seq x y z
N MET A 1 23.56 11.54 -19.93
CA MET A 1 23.71 11.39 -18.47
C MET A 1 23.38 12.73 -17.82
N SER A 2 22.64 12.73 -16.73
CA SER A 2 22.33 13.94 -15.92
C SER A 2 23.02 13.88 -14.57
N VAL A 3 23.33 15.07 -14.03
CA VAL A 3 23.86 15.25 -12.69
C VAL A 3 22.75 15.84 -11.83
N ASP A 4 22.51 15.21 -10.72
CA ASP A 4 21.47 15.46 -9.72
C ASP A 4 20.05 15.21 -10.22
N ILE A 5 19.54 15.93 -11.22
CA ILE A 5 18.25 15.70 -11.87
C ILE A 5 18.30 16.08 -13.35
N SER A 6 17.48 15.44 -14.16
CA SER A 6 17.37 15.79 -15.59
C SER A 6 16.84 17.22 -15.76
N SER A 7 17.55 18.03 -16.56
CA SER A 7 17.15 19.41 -16.84
C SER A 7 15.71 19.46 -17.35
N GLY A 8 14.91 20.37 -16.77
CA GLY A 8 13.50 20.54 -17.10
C GLY A 8 12.55 19.65 -16.31
N ILE A 9 13.03 18.84 -15.35
CA ILE A 9 12.20 18.06 -14.43
C ILE A 9 12.16 18.73 -13.06
N SER A 10 10.96 18.86 -12.48
CA SER A 10 10.78 19.29 -11.09
C SER A 10 11.26 18.22 -10.14
N GLY A 11 12.20 18.57 -9.24
CA GLY A 11 12.70 17.67 -8.21
C GLY A 11 11.63 17.21 -7.22
N ASP A 12 10.66 18.06 -6.93
CA ASP A 12 9.63 17.79 -5.92
C ASP A 12 8.41 17.03 -6.47
N THR A 13 8.07 17.23 -7.75
CA THR A 13 6.82 16.71 -8.30
C THR A 13 6.99 15.76 -9.48
N GLY A 14 8.16 15.71 -10.09
CA GLY A 14 8.39 14.95 -11.32
C GLY A 14 7.75 15.52 -12.57
N LYS A 15 7.12 16.69 -12.49
CA LYS A 15 6.50 17.35 -13.66
C LYS A 15 7.56 17.90 -14.61
N VAL A 16 7.25 17.86 -15.92
CA VAL A 16 8.05 18.52 -16.95
C VAL A 16 7.78 20.02 -16.91
N LEU A 17 8.83 20.83 -16.80
CA LEU A 17 8.78 22.28 -16.74
C LEU A 17 9.00 22.88 -18.13
N GLY A 18 8.01 22.76 -19.00
CA GLY A 18 8.08 23.16 -20.40
C GLY A 18 8.69 22.08 -21.29
N CYS A 19 10.02 21.93 -21.28
CA CYS A 19 10.72 20.85 -21.96
C CYS A 19 11.74 20.19 -21.02
N ALA A 20 12.08 18.93 -21.25
CA ALA A 20 13.01 18.20 -20.40
C ALA A 20 13.93 17.30 -21.22
N VAL A 21 15.15 17.11 -20.70
CA VAL A 21 16.15 16.23 -21.28
C VAL A 21 15.91 14.79 -20.79
N LYS A 22 15.75 13.86 -21.71
CA LYS A 22 15.71 12.43 -21.38
C LYS A 22 17.11 11.87 -21.25
N SER A 23 17.45 11.37 -20.08
CA SER A 23 18.77 10.83 -19.79
C SER A 23 18.76 9.31 -19.78
N ASP A 24 19.88 8.70 -20.20
CA ASP A 24 20.08 7.24 -20.06
C ASP A 24 20.43 6.87 -18.62
N ALA A 25 21.05 7.81 -17.89
CA ALA A 25 21.40 7.67 -16.48
C ALA A 25 21.43 9.02 -15.78
N THR A 26 21.09 9.00 -14.51
CA THR A 26 21.19 10.18 -13.60
C THR A 26 21.94 9.78 -12.34
N VAL A 27 22.94 10.59 -11.96
CA VAL A 27 23.65 10.48 -10.68
C VAL A 27 23.12 11.58 -9.76
N THR A 28 22.44 11.19 -8.68
CA THR A 28 21.91 12.12 -7.68
C THR A 28 22.62 11.98 -6.35
N PHE A 29 22.53 12.99 -5.49
CA PHE A 29 23.32 13.11 -4.27
C PHE A 29 22.45 13.04 -3.02
N GLY A 30 22.94 12.29 -2.01
CA GLY A 30 22.31 12.13 -0.71
C GLY A 30 21.09 11.23 -0.69
N GLY A 31 20.15 11.45 -1.57
CA GLY A 31 18.92 10.66 -1.71
C GLY A 31 18.20 10.93 -3.03
N PRO A 32 17.32 10.05 -3.47
CA PRO A 32 16.47 10.30 -4.63
C PRO A 32 15.52 11.45 -4.32
N LYS A 33 15.27 12.32 -5.29
CA LYS A 33 14.21 13.32 -5.23
C LYS A 33 12.89 12.67 -5.65
N ALA A 34 11.76 13.22 -5.20
CA ALA A 34 10.45 12.75 -5.63
C ALA A 34 10.33 12.70 -7.16
N GLY A 35 10.93 13.69 -7.85
CA GLY A 35 10.97 13.77 -9.31
C GLY A 35 11.68 12.62 -10.02
N HIS A 36 12.53 11.86 -9.35
CA HIS A 36 13.13 10.63 -9.92
C HIS A 36 12.22 9.41 -9.81
N LEU A 37 11.24 9.44 -8.91
CA LEU A 37 10.40 8.30 -8.55
C LEU A 37 8.98 8.44 -9.11
N LEU A 38 8.50 9.68 -9.26
CA LEU A 38 7.17 10.01 -9.76
C LEU A 38 7.17 10.22 -11.27
N TYR A 39 6.09 9.83 -11.93
CA TYR A 39 5.88 10.11 -13.35
C TYR A 39 5.40 11.55 -13.57
N PRO A 40 5.78 12.17 -14.72
CA PRO A 40 6.60 11.65 -15.80
C PRO A 40 8.11 11.66 -15.51
N GLY A 41 8.61 12.33 -14.49
CA GLY A 41 10.03 12.55 -14.22
C GLY A 41 10.86 11.27 -14.17
N LYS A 42 10.29 10.18 -13.66
CA LYS A 42 10.92 8.86 -13.63
C LYS A 42 11.37 8.37 -15.02
N GLU A 43 10.62 8.67 -16.08
CA GLU A 43 10.99 8.28 -17.45
C GLU A 43 12.17 9.09 -18.01
N TYR A 44 12.40 10.28 -17.46
CA TYR A 44 13.49 11.17 -17.87
C TYR A 44 14.79 10.90 -17.14
N ALA A 45 14.74 10.25 -15.98
CA ALA A 45 15.90 9.98 -15.14
C ALA A 45 16.81 8.88 -15.70
N GLY A 46 16.27 7.93 -16.48
CA GLY A 46 17.01 6.75 -16.90
C GLY A 46 17.41 5.87 -15.69
N ARG A 47 18.61 5.29 -15.72
CA ARG A 47 19.14 4.52 -14.58
C ARG A 47 19.60 5.49 -13.50
N LEU A 48 18.98 5.40 -12.32
CA LEU A 48 19.26 6.28 -11.19
C LEU A 48 20.37 5.68 -10.31
N TYR A 49 21.39 6.49 -10.06
CA TYR A 49 22.46 6.23 -9.10
C TYR A 49 22.40 7.26 -7.99
N VAL A 50 22.48 6.80 -6.74
CA VAL A 50 22.46 7.66 -5.55
C VAL A 50 23.82 7.61 -4.89
N GLU A 51 24.50 8.73 -4.90
CA GLU A 51 25.85 8.85 -4.36
C GLU A 51 25.89 9.64 -3.05
N LYS A 52 26.71 9.19 -2.12
CA LYS A 52 26.92 9.89 -0.85
C LYS A 52 28.04 10.93 -1.01
N ILE A 53 27.74 12.20 -0.74
CA ILE A 53 28.69 13.31 -0.82
C ILE A 53 28.96 13.98 0.53
N GLY A 54 28.81 13.23 1.63
CA GLY A 54 29.12 13.72 2.98
C GLY A 54 27.96 14.36 3.73
N PHE A 55 26.72 14.24 3.26
CA PHE A 55 25.55 14.63 4.06
C PHE A 55 25.40 13.71 5.27
N PHE A 56 25.15 14.28 6.43
CA PHE A 56 24.83 13.50 7.64
C PHE A 56 23.44 12.86 7.52
N ASP A 57 23.33 11.58 7.83
CA ASP A 57 22.06 10.84 7.77
C ASP A 57 20.96 11.49 8.65
N SER A 58 21.35 12.12 9.77
CA SER A 58 20.41 12.86 10.63
C SER A 58 19.78 14.07 9.93
N VAL A 59 20.56 14.77 9.12
CA VAL A 59 20.07 15.91 8.32
C VAL A 59 19.17 15.44 7.19
N LEU A 60 19.58 14.41 6.47
CA LEU A 60 18.77 13.82 5.40
C LEU A 60 17.42 13.35 5.94
N LYS A 61 17.40 12.61 7.05
CA LYS A 61 16.15 12.16 7.69
C LYS A 61 15.23 13.30 8.13
N LYS A 62 15.79 14.40 8.65
CA LYS A 62 15.02 15.57 9.09
C LYS A 62 14.32 16.28 7.93
N HIS A 63 14.93 16.30 6.76
CA HIS A 63 14.44 17.02 5.59
C HIS A 63 13.84 16.12 4.49
N ALA A 64 13.76 14.81 4.73
CA ALA A 64 13.13 13.89 3.82
C ALA A 64 11.62 14.12 3.75
N GLY A 65 11.09 14.34 2.56
CA GLY A 65 9.64 14.50 2.31
C GLY A 65 8.89 13.16 2.27
N GLY A 66 9.62 12.04 2.33
CA GLY A 66 9.05 10.70 2.28
C GLY A 66 10.13 9.64 2.40
N PHE A 67 9.72 8.40 2.31
CA PHE A 67 10.63 7.24 2.30
C PHE A 67 10.13 6.21 1.29
N THR A 68 11.05 5.35 0.83
CA THR A 68 10.73 4.19 0.01
C THR A 68 11.29 2.94 0.69
N TYR A 69 10.66 1.81 0.43
CA TYR A 69 11.17 0.52 0.87
C TYR A 69 12.12 -0.09 -0.16
N ASP A 70 13.14 -0.78 0.30
CA ASP A 70 14.03 -1.59 -0.50
C ASP A 70 14.07 -3.05 0.01
N ARG A 71 14.90 -3.88 -0.63
CA ARG A 71 15.01 -5.29 -0.25
C ARG A 71 15.47 -5.51 1.19
N LYS A 72 16.23 -4.57 1.76
CA LYS A 72 16.72 -4.66 3.15
C LYS A 72 15.60 -4.47 4.17
N ASP A 73 14.54 -3.77 3.79
CA ASP A 73 13.39 -3.59 4.67
C ASP A 73 12.62 -4.90 4.91
N LEU A 74 12.83 -5.93 4.09
CA LEU A 74 12.28 -7.27 4.34
C LEU A 74 12.85 -7.88 5.63
N GLU A 75 14.03 -7.48 6.08
CA GLU A 75 14.64 -7.91 7.35
C GLU A 75 13.85 -7.40 8.57
N ARG A 76 12.98 -6.41 8.39
CA ARG A 76 12.08 -5.89 9.45
C ARG A 76 10.86 -6.77 9.67
N LEU A 77 10.57 -7.67 8.74
CA LEU A 77 9.46 -8.59 8.92
C LEU A 77 9.79 -9.54 10.08
N PRO A 78 8.89 -9.66 11.08
CA PRO A 78 9.15 -10.53 12.22
C PRO A 78 9.26 -11.98 11.77
N GLY A 79 10.28 -12.67 12.28
CA GLY A 79 10.40 -14.11 12.10
C GLY A 79 9.25 -14.85 12.78
N ARG A 80 8.91 -16.03 12.27
CA ARG A 80 7.94 -16.91 12.92
C ARG A 80 8.62 -17.76 13.98
N PHE A 81 8.04 -17.78 15.16
CA PHE A 81 8.49 -18.65 16.24
C PHE A 81 7.95 -20.08 16.04
N ALA A 82 8.75 -21.10 16.42
CA ALA A 82 8.32 -22.49 16.30
C ALA A 82 7.10 -22.80 17.19
N ASP A 83 7.07 -22.23 18.39
CA ASP A 83 5.93 -22.32 19.32
C ASP A 83 5.00 -21.10 19.12
N SER A 84 4.20 -21.14 18.07
CA SER A 84 3.26 -20.07 17.74
C SER A 84 2.05 -20.63 16.99
N HIS A 85 0.95 -19.90 17.04
CA HIS A 85 -0.30 -20.23 16.34
C HIS A 85 -0.79 -19.06 15.49
N LYS A 86 -1.78 -19.28 14.64
CA LYS A 86 -2.31 -18.26 13.74
C LYS A 86 -2.71 -16.94 14.45
N GLY A 87 -3.21 -16.99 15.67
CA GLY A 87 -3.59 -15.79 16.43
C GLY A 87 -2.40 -14.91 16.86
N THR A 88 -1.17 -15.46 16.87
CA THR A 88 0.05 -14.71 17.24
C THR A 88 0.43 -13.65 16.20
N TYR A 89 0.02 -13.83 14.94
CA TYR A 89 0.45 -13.02 13.81
C TYR A 89 -0.60 -12.02 13.32
N GLY A 90 -1.53 -11.67 14.21
CA GLY A 90 -2.51 -10.60 13.99
C GLY A 90 -3.67 -10.99 13.07
N LYS A 91 -4.67 -10.11 13.09
CA LYS A 91 -5.96 -10.25 12.40
C LYS A 91 -6.16 -9.08 11.47
N VAL A 92 -6.22 -9.33 10.18
CA VAL A 92 -6.44 -8.32 9.15
C VAL A 92 -7.90 -8.37 8.70
N LEU A 93 -8.56 -7.23 8.78
CA LEU A 93 -9.88 -7.00 8.18
C LEU A 93 -9.68 -6.33 6.83
N ILE A 94 -10.31 -6.88 5.80
CA ILE A 94 -10.31 -6.33 4.44
C ILE A 94 -11.75 -6.08 4.04
N ILE A 95 -12.06 -4.82 3.75
CA ILE A 95 -13.37 -4.42 3.22
C ILE A 95 -13.12 -4.03 1.76
N ALA A 96 -13.47 -4.94 0.84
CA ALA A 96 -13.03 -4.85 -0.55
C ALA A 96 -13.94 -5.65 -1.50
N GLY A 97 -13.92 -5.28 -2.77
CA GLY A 97 -14.65 -5.94 -3.83
C GLY A 97 -16.14 -5.60 -3.84
N ASN A 98 -16.69 -5.61 -5.05
CA ASN A 98 -18.11 -5.54 -5.32
C ASN A 98 -18.49 -6.67 -6.29
N GLU A 99 -19.73 -6.70 -6.77
CA GLU A 99 -20.24 -7.73 -7.66
C GLU A 99 -19.41 -7.93 -8.94
N THR A 100 -18.71 -6.90 -9.40
CA THR A 100 -17.90 -6.93 -10.64
C THR A 100 -16.40 -7.01 -10.39
N MET A 101 -15.94 -6.79 -9.14
CA MET A 101 -14.52 -6.65 -8.79
C MET A 101 -14.09 -7.59 -7.65
N SER A 102 -14.52 -8.84 -7.69
CA SER A 102 -14.13 -9.89 -6.73
C SER A 102 -12.60 -10.10 -6.68
N GLY A 103 -11.92 -9.88 -7.81
CA GLY A 103 -10.46 -10.01 -7.90
C GLY A 103 -9.70 -9.07 -7.00
N ALA A 104 -10.20 -7.86 -6.75
CA ALA A 104 -9.58 -6.90 -5.83
C ALA A 104 -9.58 -7.44 -4.38
N ALA A 105 -10.69 -7.96 -3.92
CA ALA A 105 -10.81 -8.61 -2.63
C ALA A 105 -9.90 -9.85 -2.52
N TYR A 106 -9.86 -10.67 -3.57
CA TYR A 106 -8.98 -11.84 -3.66
C TYR A 106 -7.51 -11.48 -3.53
N PHE A 107 -7.01 -10.52 -4.34
CA PHE A 107 -5.60 -10.14 -4.31
C PHE A 107 -5.20 -9.50 -2.98
N SER A 108 -6.06 -8.68 -2.41
CA SER A 108 -5.85 -8.07 -1.08
C SER A 108 -5.70 -9.15 -0.01
N ALA A 109 -6.62 -10.09 0.04
CA ALA A 109 -6.62 -11.17 1.02
C ALA A 109 -5.42 -12.12 0.84
N LYS A 110 -5.13 -12.50 -0.40
CA LYS A 110 -3.98 -13.35 -0.72
C LYS A 110 -2.65 -12.69 -0.38
N SER A 111 -2.53 -11.38 -0.59
CA SER A 111 -1.33 -10.63 -0.23
C SER A 111 -1.15 -10.59 1.28
N ALA A 112 -2.20 -10.31 2.05
CA ALA A 112 -2.15 -10.34 3.51
C ALA A 112 -1.73 -11.70 4.06
N LEU A 113 -2.29 -12.80 3.55
CA LEU A 113 -1.88 -14.16 3.93
C LEU A 113 -0.41 -14.44 3.58
N ARG A 114 0.04 -14.05 2.37
CA ARG A 114 1.43 -14.26 1.95
C ARG A 114 2.44 -13.43 2.73
N MET A 115 2.05 -12.24 3.18
CA MET A 115 2.87 -11.41 4.06
C MET A 115 2.94 -11.94 5.49
N GLY A 116 2.16 -12.98 5.80
CA GLY A 116 2.26 -13.69 7.06
C GLY A 116 1.20 -13.35 8.10
N SER A 117 0.12 -12.65 7.72
CA SER A 117 -1.01 -12.41 8.63
C SER A 117 -1.56 -13.74 9.16
N GLY A 118 -1.86 -13.78 10.45
CA GLY A 118 -2.33 -15.00 11.09
C GLY A 118 -3.76 -15.35 10.73
N LEU A 119 -4.62 -14.34 10.65
CA LEU A 119 -6.03 -14.46 10.27
C LEU A 119 -6.41 -13.29 9.34
N VAL A 120 -7.15 -13.61 8.30
CA VAL A 120 -7.69 -12.63 7.37
C VAL A 120 -9.20 -12.81 7.27
N LYS A 121 -9.95 -11.72 7.46
CA LYS A 121 -11.39 -11.68 7.24
C LYS A 121 -11.68 -10.69 6.11
N VAL A 122 -12.45 -11.13 5.12
CA VAL A 122 -12.92 -10.27 4.03
C VAL A 122 -14.40 -9.97 4.24
N ILE A 123 -14.71 -8.68 4.23
CA ILE A 123 -16.09 -8.19 4.10
C ILE A 123 -16.28 -7.75 2.66
N SER A 124 -17.29 -8.34 2.01
CA SER A 124 -17.63 -8.06 0.60
C SER A 124 -19.10 -8.31 0.36
N CYS A 125 -19.57 -8.06 -0.88
CA CYS A 125 -20.93 -8.46 -1.27
C CYS A 125 -21.06 -9.99 -1.27
N GLU A 126 -22.25 -10.48 -0.99
CA GLU A 126 -22.53 -11.93 -0.88
C GLU A 126 -22.18 -12.70 -2.15
N ALA A 127 -22.31 -12.09 -3.33
CA ALA A 127 -21.92 -12.70 -4.60
C ALA A 127 -20.44 -13.14 -4.66
N ASN A 128 -19.59 -12.53 -3.88
CA ASN A 128 -18.15 -12.85 -3.82
C ASN A 128 -17.83 -14.04 -2.90
N ARG A 129 -18.75 -14.48 -2.05
CA ARG A 129 -18.52 -15.60 -1.12
C ARG A 129 -18.05 -16.87 -1.81
N PRO A 130 -18.76 -17.42 -2.82
CA PRO A 130 -18.34 -18.67 -3.46
C PRO A 130 -17.00 -18.52 -4.17
N ILE A 131 -16.71 -17.35 -4.73
CA ILE A 131 -15.45 -17.06 -5.42
C ILE A 131 -14.29 -17.06 -4.40
N LEU A 132 -14.41 -16.28 -3.34
CA LEU A 132 -13.36 -16.11 -2.35
C LEU A 132 -13.11 -17.39 -1.56
N GLN A 133 -14.14 -18.06 -1.09
CA GLN A 133 -14.00 -19.29 -0.31
C GLN A 133 -13.49 -20.48 -1.13
N SER A 134 -13.75 -20.49 -2.46
CA SER A 134 -13.16 -21.51 -3.34
C SER A 134 -11.67 -21.26 -3.60
N MET A 135 -11.27 -20.00 -3.75
CA MET A 135 -9.89 -19.64 -4.11
C MET A 135 -8.97 -19.45 -2.91
N LEU A 136 -9.51 -19.08 -1.74
CA LEU A 136 -8.82 -18.83 -0.49
C LEU A 136 -9.62 -19.39 0.69
N PRO A 137 -9.65 -20.72 0.85
CA PRO A 137 -10.43 -21.38 1.91
C PRO A 137 -9.97 -21.00 3.32
N GLU A 138 -8.77 -20.43 3.48
CA GLU A 138 -8.25 -19.97 4.78
C GLU A 138 -8.85 -18.64 5.24
N VAL A 139 -9.49 -17.90 4.32
CA VAL A 139 -10.04 -16.57 4.60
C VAL A 139 -11.44 -16.69 5.22
N LEU A 140 -11.65 -15.94 6.29
CA LEU A 140 -12.98 -15.74 6.84
C LEU A 140 -13.77 -14.76 5.95
N PHE A 141 -15.01 -15.09 5.64
CA PHE A 141 -15.87 -14.23 4.84
C PHE A 141 -17.02 -13.68 5.68
N GLY A 142 -17.37 -12.43 5.47
CA GLY A 142 -18.57 -11.77 5.96
C GLY A 142 -19.14 -10.81 4.93
N THR A 143 -20.37 -10.38 5.17
CA THR A 143 -21.08 -9.38 4.37
C THR A 143 -20.95 -7.98 4.97
N TYR A 144 -21.51 -6.98 4.34
CA TYR A 144 -21.46 -5.60 4.85
C TYR A 144 -22.20 -5.42 6.18
N GLU A 145 -23.14 -6.30 6.50
CA GLU A 145 -23.85 -6.33 7.78
C GLU A 145 -22.96 -6.75 8.95
N ASP A 146 -21.89 -7.49 8.65
CA ASP A 146 -20.94 -8.00 9.65
C ASP A 146 -19.83 -6.99 9.99
N VAL A 147 -19.83 -5.78 9.40
CA VAL A 147 -18.75 -4.79 9.55
C VAL A 147 -18.50 -4.44 11.01
N LYS A 148 -19.53 -4.23 11.81
CA LYS A 148 -19.41 -3.85 13.24
C LYS A 148 -18.60 -4.87 14.02
N ASP A 149 -19.01 -6.12 13.95
CA ASP A 149 -18.35 -7.21 14.66
C ASP A 149 -16.93 -7.46 14.12
N ALA A 150 -16.74 -7.24 12.82
CA ALA A 150 -15.45 -7.38 12.17
C ALA A 150 -14.45 -6.30 12.61
N LEU A 151 -14.90 -5.06 12.83
CA LEU A 151 -14.08 -3.96 13.35
C LEU A 151 -13.61 -4.22 14.80
N GLU A 152 -14.43 -4.84 15.63
CA GLU A 152 -14.04 -5.24 16.99
C GLU A 152 -13.04 -6.40 16.98
N TRP A 153 -13.19 -7.31 16.01
CA TRP A 153 -12.40 -8.52 15.91
C TRP A 153 -10.96 -8.27 15.41
N CYS A 154 -10.71 -7.26 14.57
CA CYS A 154 -9.45 -7.06 13.85
C CYS A 154 -8.40 -6.28 14.63
N ASP A 155 -7.14 -6.35 14.16
CA ASP A 155 -6.01 -5.57 14.64
C ASP A 155 -5.64 -4.45 13.66
N CYS A 156 -5.93 -4.61 12.36
CA CYS A 156 -5.78 -3.57 11.35
C CYS A 156 -6.82 -3.77 10.22
N ILE A 157 -7.03 -2.70 9.45
CA ILE A 157 -8.08 -2.60 8.44
C ILE A 157 -7.47 -2.17 7.10
N LEU A 158 -7.85 -2.85 6.03
CA LEU A 158 -7.72 -2.37 4.65
C LEU A 158 -9.12 -2.08 4.12
N PHE A 159 -9.35 -0.89 3.59
CA PHE A 159 -10.62 -0.47 3.02
C PHE A 159 -10.43 0.12 1.62
N GLY A 160 -11.28 -0.26 0.68
CA GLY A 160 -11.49 0.41 -0.60
C GLY A 160 -11.26 -0.41 -1.86
N PRO A 161 -10.27 -1.34 -1.95
CA PRO A 161 -9.96 -1.98 -3.22
C PRO A 161 -11.18 -2.63 -3.88
N GLY A 162 -11.59 -2.09 -5.04
CA GLY A 162 -12.68 -2.63 -5.86
C GLY A 162 -14.07 -2.54 -5.25
N MET A 163 -14.31 -1.60 -4.36
CA MET A 163 -15.65 -1.39 -3.79
C MET A 163 -16.57 -0.59 -4.72
N GLY A 164 -16.00 0.20 -5.62
CA GLY A 164 -16.71 1.17 -6.43
C GLY A 164 -17.11 2.41 -5.64
N VAL A 165 -17.28 3.52 -6.35
CA VAL A 165 -17.76 4.79 -5.77
C VAL A 165 -19.28 4.75 -5.70
N SER A 166 -19.83 4.59 -4.49
CA SER A 166 -21.27 4.51 -4.23
C SER A 166 -21.62 5.07 -2.86
N GLU A 167 -22.90 5.38 -2.64
CA GLU A 167 -23.35 5.82 -1.31
C GLU A 167 -23.11 4.72 -0.25
N ARG A 168 -23.27 3.46 -0.64
CA ARG A 168 -22.97 2.33 0.26
C ARG A 168 -21.50 2.28 0.68
N THR A 169 -20.58 2.53 -0.26
CA THR A 169 -19.14 2.60 0.03
C THR A 169 -18.82 3.73 1.01
N LYS A 170 -19.46 4.88 0.82
CA LYS A 170 -19.32 6.04 1.69
C LYS A 170 -19.85 5.74 3.11
N GLU A 171 -21.05 5.18 3.24
CA GLU A 171 -21.63 4.79 4.53
C GLU A 171 -20.71 3.84 5.31
N LEU A 172 -20.16 2.83 4.61
CA LEU A 172 -19.24 1.86 5.20
C LEU A 172 -17.92 2.53 5.63
N LEU A 173 -17.41 3.46 4.83
CA LEU A 173 -16.21 4.22 5.20
C LEU A 173 -16.46 5.10 6.43
N GLU A 174 -17.60 5.80 6.48
CA GLU A 174 -17.99 6.61 7.63
C GLU A 174 -18.09 5.74 8.90
N GLU A 175 -18.66 4.55 8.81
CA GLU A 175 -18.73 3.62 9.94
C GLU A 175 -17.33 3.16 10.39
N VAL A 176 -16.43 2.84 9.44
CA VAL A 176 -15.05 2.48 9.73
C VAL A 176 -14.30 3.64 10.42
N LEU A 177 -14.46 4.86 9.93
CA LEU A 177 -13.81 6.05 10.50
C LEU A 177 -14.34 6.41 11.90
N GLN A 178 -15.64 6.27 12.13
CA GLN A 178 -16.27 6.57 13.42
C GLN A 178 -15.91 5.56 14.51
N ARG A 179 -15.80 4.29 14.14
CA ARG A 179 -15.52 3.18 15.08
C ARG A 179 -14.06 2.77 15.12
N GLY A 180 -13.29 3.19 14.12
CA GLY A 180 -11.93 2.71 13.89
C GLY A 180 -10.91 3.33 14.84
N THR A 181 -10.53 2.58 15.87
CA THR A 181 -9.35 2.86 16.71
C THR A 181 -8.11 2.09 16.23
N LYS A 182 -8.25 1.33 15.15
CA LYS A 182 -7.20 0.43 14.60
C LYS A 182 -6.47 1.11 13.46
N PRO A 183 -5.22 0.71 13.17
CA PRO A 183 -4.54 1.14 11.95
C PRO A 183 -5.38 0.87 10.71
N LEU A 184 -5.59 1.90 9.89
CA LEU A 184 -6.41 1.87 8.69
C LEU A 184 -5.57 2.22 7.47
N LEU A 185 -5.61 1.37 6.46
CA LEU A 185 -5.10 1.61 5.13
C LEU A 185 -6.28 1.87 4.20
N LEU A 186 -6.30 3.05 3.58
CA LEU A 186 -7.26 3.39 2.52
C LEU A 186 -6.58 3.26 1.17
N ASP A 187 -7.27 2.65 0.21
CA ASP A 187 -6.78 2.47 -1.16
C ASP A 187 -7.94 2.54 -2.16
N ALA A 188 -7.62 2.92 -3.39
CA ALA A 188 -8.55 2.94 -4.53
C ALA A 188 -9.86 3.71 -4.20
N ASP A 189 -11.01 3.02 -4.25
CA ASP A 189 -12.34 3.62 -4.04
C ASP A 189 -12.60 4.06 -2.58
N GLY A 190 -11.63 3.87 -1.69
CA GLY A 190 -11.67 4.37 -0.32
C GLY A 190 -11.09 5.78 -0.12
N LEU A 191 -10.58 6.42 -1.22
CA LEU A 191 -9.92 7.74 -1.20
C LEU A 191 -10.84 8.91 -1.65
#